data_0b82e9a87253dc12451a8b9aaef483e3
#
_entry.id   0b82e9a87253dc12451a8b9aaef483e3
#
_cell.length_a   1.000
_cell.length_b   1.000
_cell.length_c   1.000
_cell.angle_alpha   90.00
_cell.angle_beta   90.00
_cell.angle_gamma   90.00
#
_symmetry.space_group_name_H-M   'P 1'
#
loop_
_entity.id
_entity.type
_entity.pdbx_description
1 polymer ?
#
loop_
_entity_poly.entity_id
_entity_poly.type
_entity_poly.pdbx_seq_one_letter_code
_entity_poly.pdbx_strand_id
1 'polypeptide(L)'
;KIIFLFFFIASFFKVSAKDLATWGITGSKCSQALAFVQRFGSNGKMALSSGIQGFLTGYNSAVMLNNLQGKSREKARVINRSSLDSITNYVTSQCRRTPSVSVYVVLLKYYKTLPYAKY
;
A
#
# COMPACT_ATOMS: atom_id res chain seq x y z
N LYS A 1 49.18 30.34 -1.85
CA LYS A 1 48.17 29.45 -2.50
C LYS A 1 47.49 28.66 -1.41
N ILE A 2 46.27 29.04 -1.08
CA ILE A 2 45.44 28.34 -0.07
C ILE A 2 44.54 27.40 -0.85
N ILE A 3 44.76 26.10 -0.64
CA ILE A 3 43.90 25.05 -1.21
C ILE A 3 42.75 24.85 -0.24
N PHE A 4 41.56 25.33 -0.61
CA PHE A 4 40.31 25.02 0.08
C PHE A 4 39.89 23.60 -0.27
N LEU A 5 40.11 22.67 0.67
CA LEU A 5 39.59 21.30 0.58
C LEU A 5 38.14 21.35 1.00
N PHE A 6 37.22 21.35 0.03
CA PHE A 6 35.79 21.17 0.26
C PHE A 6 35.54 19.70 0.65
N PHE A 7 35.41 19.45 1.94
CA PHE A 7 34.84 18.20 2.43
C PHE A 7 33.35 18.19 2.13
N PHE A 8 32.96 17.53 1.04
CA PHE A 8 31.59 17.14 0.79
C PHE A 8 31.23 16.07 1.81
N ILE A 9 30.62 16.45 2.93
CA ILE A 9 29.97 15.50 3.83
C ILE A 9 28.68 15.07 3.13
N ALA A 10 28.77 13.99 2.36
CA ALA A 10 27.62 13.28 1.85
C ALA A 10 26.91 12.64 3.07
N SER A 11 25.95 13.34 3.63
CA SER A 11 25.03 12.78 4.61
C SER A 11 24.21 11.71 3.91
N PHE A 12 24.67 10.47 3.98
CA PHE A 12 23.87 9.32 3.55
C PHE A 12 22.69 9.20 4.51
N PHE A 13 21.56 9.80 4.14
CA PHE A 13 20.29 9.48 4.76
C PHE A 13 20.04 8.00 4.51
N LYS A 14 20.21 7.19 5.53
CA LYS A 14 19.79 5.78 5.50
C LYS A 14 18.25 5.77 5.51
N VAL A 15 17.65 5.81 4.33
CA VAL A 15 16.21 5.56 4.18
C VAL A 15 15.98 4.10 4.52
N SER A 16 15.27 3.82 5.60
CA SER A 16 14.91 2.46 5.99
C SER A 16 13.93 1.87 4.97
N ALA A 17 14.09 0.59 4.60
CA ALA A 17 13.14 -0.10 3.73
C ALA A 17 11.71 -0.13 4.31
N LYS A 18 11.55 0.02 5.63
CA LYS A 18 10.27 0.22 6.29
C LYS A 18 9.58 1.52 5.89
N ASP A 19 10.35 2.58 5.61
CA ASP A 19 9.80 3.90 5.29
C ASP A 19 9.37 4.00 3.82
N LEU A 20 9.93 3.16 2.93
CA LEU A 20 9.58 3.11 1.51
C LEU A 20 8.26 2.37 1.22
N ALA A 21 7.80 1.50 2.12
CA ALA A 21 6.66 0.62 1.88
C ALA A 21 5.29 1.31 2.04
N THR A 22 5.22 2.56 2.53
CA THR A 22 3.98 3.14 3.07
C THR A 22 3.68 4.56 2.63
N TRP A 23 4.16 4.98 1.44
CA TRP A 23 3.82 6.30 0.90
C TRP A 23 2.41 6.30 0.31
N GLY A 24 1.65 7.35 0.63
CA GLY A 24 0.28 7.54 0.15
C GLY A 24 -0.78 7.12 1.17
N ILE A 25 -2.03 7.20 0.74
CA ILE A 25 -3.21 6.97 1.59
C ILE A 25 -3.26 5.56 2.19
N THR A 26 -2.70 4.57 1.51
CA THR A 26 -2.65 3.18 1.99
C THR A 26 -1.66 2.97 3.13
N GLY A 27 -0.63 3.81 3.23
CA GLY A 27 0.30 3.82 4.35
C GLY A 27 -0.19 4.57 5.58
N SER A 28 -1.22 5.42 5.42
CA SER A 28 -1.78 6.21 6.51
C SER A 28 -2.55 5.35 7.52
N LYS A 29 -2.76 5.90 8.72
CA LYS A 29 -3.69 5.32 9.67
C LYS A 29 -5.11 5.38 9.13
N CYS A 30 -5.92 4.42 9.50
CA CYS A 30 -7.34 4.36 9.14
C CYS A 30 -8.10 5.66 9.46
N SER A 31 -7.84 6.27 10.63
CA SER A 31 -8.44 7.56 11.01
C SER A 31 -8.10 8.68 10.02
N GLN A 32 -6.86 8.72 9.52
CA GLN A 32 -6.41 9.73 8.56
C GLN A 32 -7.02 9.50 7.18
N ALA A 33 -7.09 8.25 6.72
CA ALA A 33 -7.74 7.90 5.45
C ALA A 33 -9.24 8.24 5.47
N LEU A 34 -9.95 7.96 6.56
CA LEU A 34 -11.36 8.31 6.72
C LEU A 34 -11.57 9.82 6.75
N ALA A 35 -10.73 10.57 7.47
CA ALA A 35 -10.79 12.04 7.49
C ALA A 35 -10.56 12.63 6.09
N PHE A 36 -9.64 12.06 5.33
CA PHE A 36 -9.39 12.46 3.94
C PHE A 36 -10.61 12.21 3.05
N VAL A 37 -11.20 11.01 3.13
CA VAL A 37 -12.44 10.69 2.38
C VAL A 37 -13.58 11.62 2.78
N GLN A 38 -13.76 11.89 4.07
CA GLN A 38 -14.79 12.81 4.55
C GLN A 38 -14.57 14.23 4.02
N ARG A 39 -13.33 14.72 4.02
CA ARG A 39 -12.99 16.09 3.58
C ARG A 39 -13.23 16.29 2.08
N PHE A 40 -12.88 15.30 1.26
CA PHE A 40 -12.89 15.41 -0.21
C PHE A 40 -14.03 14.66 -0.90
N GLY A 41 -14.93 14.02 -0.15
CA GLY A 41 -16.11 13.35 -0.66
C GLY A 41 -15.81 12.29 -1.72
N SER A 42 -16.48 12.39 -2.87
CA SER A 42 -16.29 11.45 -3.99
C SER A 42 -14.85 11.42 -4.51
N ASN A 43 -14.16 12.56 -4.56
CA ASN A 43 -12.75 12.63 -4.96
C ASN A 43 -11.84 11.92 -3.93
N GLY A 44 -12.14 12.07 -2.64
CA GLY A 44 -11.43 11.36 -1.57
C GLY A 44 -11.64 9.85 -1.65
N LYS A 45 -12.86 9.40 -1.94
CA LYS A 45 -13.18 7.97 -2.15
C LYS A 45 -12.46 7.43 -3.39
N MET A 46 -12.43 8.19 -4.48
CA MET A 46 -11.70 7.81 -5.70
C MET A 46 -10.20 7.70 -5.46
N ALA A 47 -9.60 8.63 -4.72
CA ALA A 47 -8.19 8.59 -4.37
C ALA A 47 -7.86 7.38 -3.48
N LEU A 48 -8.71 7.06 -2.51
CA LEU A 48 -8.57 5.86 -1.69
C LEU A 48 -8.63 4.58 -2.55
N SER A 49 -9.63 4.49 -3.43
CA SER A 49 -9.82 3.35 -4.34
C SER A 49 -8.62 3.17 -5.27
N SER A 50 -8.09 4.26 -5.84
CA SER A 50 -6.90 4.23 -6.69
C SER A 50 -5.64 3.80 -5.92
N GLY A 51 -5.48 4.28 -4.68
CA GLY A 51 -4.39 3.86 -3.80
C GLY A 51 -4.48 2.36 -3.46
N ILE A 52 -5.67 1.86 -3.18
CA ILE A 52 -5.95 0.43 -2.94
C ILE A 52 -5.56 -0.39 -4.17
N GLN A 53 -6.01 0.03 -5.36
CA GLN A 53 -5.69 -0.67 -6.61
C GLN A 53 -4.19 -0.72 -6.86
N GLY A 54 -3.49 0.40 -6.72
CA GLY A 54 -2.04 0.47 -6.89
C GLY A 54 -1.29 -0.43 -5.91
N PHE A 55 -1.69 -0.40 -4.64
CA PHE A 55 -1.09 -1.25 -3.61
C PHE A 55 -1.28 -2.74 -3.91
N LEU A 56 -2.50 -3.17 -4.19
CA LEU A 56 -2.82 -4.58 -4.45
C LEU A 56 -2.16 -5.08 -5.73
N THR A 57 -2.10 -4.27 -6.78
CA THR A 57 -1.40 -4.60 -8.03
C THR A 57 0.09 -4.78 -7.79
N GLY A 58 0.72 -3.85 -7.07
CA GLY A 58 2.14 -3.95 -6.71
C GLY A 58 2.44 -5.16 -5.83
N TYR A 59 1.60 -5.43 -4.84
CA TYR A 59 1.74 -6.60 -3.97
C TYR A 59 1.60 -7.91 -4.76
N ASN A 60 0.60 -8.02 -5.63
CA ASN A 60 0.43 -9.17 -6.52
C ASN A 60 1.64 -9.41 -7.42
N SER A 61 2.19 -8.34 -7.99
CA SER A 61 3.38 -8.42 -8.84
C SER A 61 4.59 -8.94 -8.06
N ALA A 62 4.78 -8.48 -6.83
CA ALA A 62 5.86 -8.95 -5.96
C ALA A 62 5.70 -10.42 -5.57
N VAL A 63 4.46 -10.84 -5.24
CA VAL A 63 4.14 -12.24 -4.93
C VAL A 63 4.42 -13.14 -6.13
N MET A 64 3.96 -12.74 -7.31
CA MET A 64 4.19 -13.49 -8.55
C MET A 64 5.67 -13.62 -8.87
N LEU A 65 6.43 -12.54 -8.78
CA LEU A 65 7.87 -12.54 -9.03
C LEU A 65 8.62 -13.46 -8.07
N ASN A 66 8.32 -13.38 -6.78
CA ASN A 66 8.93 -14.25 -5.77
C ASN A 66 8.58 -15.73 -6.00
N ASN A 67 7.36 -16.02 -6.42
CA ASN A 67 6.94 -17.38 -6.77
C ASN A 67 7.72 -17.90 -7.98
N LEU A 68 7.81 -17.11 -9.06
CA LEU A 68 8.55 -17.48 -10.29
C LEU A 68 10.06 -17.67 -10.02
N GLN A 69 10.62 -16.93 -9.07
CA GLN A 69 12.03 -17.07 -8.65
C GLN A 69 12.26 -18.22 -7.65
N GLY A 70 11.21 -18.96 -7.29
CA GLY A 70 11.30 -20.05 -6.30
C GLY A 70 11.55 -19.58 -4.86
N LYS A 71 11.41 -18.25 -4.58
CA LYS A 71 11.64 -17.68 -3.26
C LYS A 71 10.43 -17.81 -2.33
N SER A 72 9.24 -18.02 -2.88
CA SER A 72 8.00 -18.17 -2.14
C SER A 72 7.08 -19.16 -2.84
N ARG A 73 6.26 -19.88 -2.04
CA ARG A 73 5.16 -20.71 -2.55
C ARG A 73 3.85 -19.95 -2.61
N GLU A 74 3.83 -18.71 -2.13
CA GLU A 74 2.63 -17.87 -2.20
C GLU A 74 2.27 -17.60 -3.66
N LYS A 75 0.98 -17.68 -3.97
CA LYS A 75 0.46 -17.38 -5.31
C LYS A 75 -0.27 -16.05 -5.31
N ALA A 76 -0.17 -15.33 -6.42
CA ALA A 76 -0.94 -14.12 -6.63
C ALA A 76 -2.45 -14.39 -6.57
N ARG A 77 -3.22 -13.37 -6.25
CA ARG A 77 -4.67 -13.47 -6.08
C ARG A 77 -5.40 -12.73 -7.18
N VAL A 78 -6.64 -13.13 -7.44
CA VAL A 78 -7.48 -12.47 -8.44
C VAL A 78 -7.91 -11.11 -7.90
N ILE A 79 -7.54 -10.05 -8.61
CA ILE A 79 -7.99 -8.68 -8.37
C ILE A 79 -8.63 -8.20 -9.66
N ASN A 80 -9.93 -7.98 -9.65
CA ASN A 80 -10.67 -7.47 -10.80
C ASN A 80 -11.39 -6.15 -10.46
N ARG A 81 -11.90 -5.50 -11.49
CA ARG A 81 -12.56 -4.20 -11.36
C ARG A 81 -13.81 -4.24 -10.47
N SER A 82 -14.59 -5.33 -10.55
CA SER A 82 -15.80 -5.50 -9.73
C SER A 82 -15.49 -5.71 -8.24
N SER A 83 -14.29 -6.22 -7.91
CA SER A 83 -13.87 -6.38 -6.53
C SER A 83 -13.37 -5.06 -5.89
N LEU A 84 -12.97 -4.07 -6.69
CA LEU A 84 -12.38 -2.84 -6.17
C LEU A 84 -13.35 -2.02 -5.30
N ASP A 85 -14.62 -1.90 -5.71
CA ASP A 85 -15.63 -1.22 -4.90
C ASP A 85 -15.91 -1.97 -3.60
N SER A 86 -15.99 -3.30 -3.68
CA SER A 86 -16.17 -4.15 -2.50
C SER A 86 -15.00 -4.04 -1.53
N ILE A 87 -13.76 -4.02 -2.05
CA ILE A 87 -12.55 -3.82 -1.25
C ILE A 87 -12.55 -2.45 -0.60
N THR A 88 -12.86 -1.39 -1.34
CA THR A 88 -12.90 -0.02 -0.83
C THR A 88 -13.93 0.12 0.29
N ASN A 89 -15.12 -0.47 0.11
CA ASN A 89 -16.16 -0.48 1.12
C ASN A 89 -15.75 -1.29 2.36
N TYR A 90 -15.12 -2.45 2.16
CA TYR A 90 -14.57 -3.25 3.26
C TYR A 90 -13.54 -2.45 4.05
N VAL A 91 -12.55 -1.85 3.38
CA VAL A 91 -11.51 -1.03 4.02
C VAL A 91 -12.14 0.10 4.83
N THR A 92 -13.08 0.85 4.24
CA THR A 92 -13.77 1.94 4.91
C THR A 92 -14.50 1.47 6.17
N SER A 93 -15.19 0.34 6.09
CA SER A 93 -15.91 -0.26 7.21
C SER A 93 -14.96 -0.72 8.32
N GLN A 94 -13.88 -1.42 7.97
CA GLN A 94 -12.89 -1.89 8.94
C GLN A 94 -12.12 -0.72 9.57
N CYS A 95 -11.78 0.29 8.80
CA CYS A 95 -11.11 1.48 9.29
C CYS A 95 -11.93 2.24 10.36
N ARG A 96 -13.25 2.23 10.26
CA ARG A 96 -14.12 2.78 11.32
C ARG A 96 -14.00 2.01 12.63
N ARG A 97 -13.76 0.70 12.57
CA ARG A 97 -13.62 -0.18 13.75
C ARG A 97 -12.22 -0.13 14.34
N THR A 98 -11.21 0.11 13.51
CA THR A 98 -9.78 0.06 13.90
C THR A 98 -9.04 1.32 13.44
N PRO A 99 -9.38 2.51 13.99
CA PRO A 99 -8.87 3.80 13.48
C PRO A 99 -7.35 3.98 13.62
N SER A 100 -6.71 3.30 14.56
CA SER A 100 -5.26 3.38 14.79
C SER A 100 -4.42 2.47 13.89
N VAL A 101 -5.05 1.52 13.20
CA VAL A 101 -4.37 0.57 12.30
C VAL A 101 -4.10 1.23 10.96
N SER A 102 -3.01 0.86 10.29
CA SER A 102 -2.73 1.34 8.93
C SER A 102 -3.61 0.66 7.90
N VAL A 103 -4.01 1.41 6.87
CA VAL A 103 -4.88 0.93 5.80
C VAL A 103 -4.32 -0.33 5.13
N TYR A 104 -3.00 -0.40 4.89
CA TYR A 104 -2.39 -1.57 4.25
C TYR A 104 -2.56 -2.86 5.07
N VAL A 105 -2.60 -2.78 6.41
CA VAL A 105 -2.84 -3.95 7.27
C VAL A 105 -4.25 -4.50 7.06
N VAL A 106 -5.23 -3.61 6.93
CA VAL A 106 -6.61 -3.97 6.59
C VAL A 106 -6.69 -4.60 5.20
N LEU A 107 -5.97 -4.01 4.22
CA LEU A 107 -5.89 -4.52 2.85
C LEU A 107 -5.28 -5.91 2.78
N LEU A 108 -4.19 -6.16 3.49
CA LEU A 108 -3.55 -7.48 3.51
C LEU A 108 -4.45 -8.56 4.09
N LYS A 109 -5.27 -8.24 5.09
CA LYS A 109 -6.28 -9.16 5.62
C LYS A 109 -7.30 -9.51 4.55
N TYR A 110 -7.81 -8.51 3.83
CA TYR A 110 -8.75 -8.75 2.74
C TYR A 110 -8.11 -9.53 1.58
N TYR A 111 -6.89 -9.16 1.19
CA TYR A 111 -6.16 -9.83 0.12
C TYR A 111 -6.07 -11.33 0.34
N LYS A 112 -5.82 -11.77 1.57
CA LYS A 112 -5.75 -13.20 1.92
C LYS A 112 -7.06 -13.96 1.73
N THR A 113 -8.19 -13.27 1.63
CA THR A 113 -9.50 -13.89 1.37
C THR A 113 -9.80 -14.04 -0.12
N LEU A 114 -9.06 -13.39 -1.00
CA LEU A 114 -9.28 -13.46 -2.44
C LEU A 114 -8.84 -14.83 -2.99
N PRO A 115 -9.50 -15.32 -4.06
CA PRO A 115 -9.12 -16.56 -4.71
C PRO A 115 -7.73 -16.43 -5.37
N TYR A 116 -7.03 -17.55 -5.48
CA TYR A 116 -5.76 -17.59 -6.20
C TYR A 116 -5.96 -17.38 -7.69
N ALA A 117 -5.04 -16.64 -8.31
CA ALA A 117 -4.95 -16.53 -9.75
C ALA A 117 -4.53 -17.88 -10.34
N LYS A 118 -5.16 -18.25 -11.46
CA LYS A 118 -4.77 -19.41 -12.26
C LYS A 118 -3.79 -18.94 -13.32
N TYR A 119 -2.57 -19.45 -13.31
CA TYR A 119 -1.54 -19.26 -14.33
C TYR A 119 -0.69 -20.50 -14.45
#